data_31365d435a2d9ba99f0a4cf8caca4bc0
#
_entry.id   31365d435a2d9ba99f0a4cf8caca4bc0
#
_cell.length_a   1.000
_cell.length_b   1.000
_cell.length_c   1.000
_cell.angle_alpha   90.00
_cell.angle_beta   90.00
_cell.angle_gamma   90.00
#
_symmetry.space_group_name_H-M   'P 1'
#
loop_
_entity.id
_entity.type
_entity.pdbx_description
1 polymer ?
#
loop_
_entity_poly.entity_id
_entity_poly.type
_entity_poly.pdbx_seq_one_letter_code
_entity_poly.pdbx_strand_id
1 'polypeptide(L)'
;MAKKITALIKLALPAAKATPAPPVGPALGQHGVNIAAFCKEYNAKTNDKAGLIIPVEISVYEDRSYTFVLKTPPASVLLANAAKIKKGSSTPNKVSVGSITKAQLEEIANIKLPDLNTTEISSAMKIVEGTARNMGISIVD
;
A
#
# COMPACT_ATOMS: atom_id res chain seq x y z
N MET A 1 15.27 -25.90 9.20
CA MET A 1 15.25 -25.02 10.38
C MET A 1 14.80 -23.63 9.99
N ALA A 2 14.04 -22.99 10.85
CA ALA A 2 13.61 -21.61 10.59
C ALA A 2 14.81 -20.66 10.76
N LYS A 3 15.08 -19.82 9.77
CA LYS A 3 16.11 -18.78 9.86
C LYS A 3 15.64 -17.68 10.78
N LYS A 4 16.55 -17.13 11.57
CA LYS A 4 16.24 -16.04 12.47
C LYS A 4 16.14 -14.72 11.70
N ILE A 5 15.06 -13.98 11.92
CA ILE A 5 14.85 -12.67 11.31
C ILE A 5 15.67 -11.63 12.09
N THR A 6 16.58 -10.93 11.41
CA THR A 6 17.39 -9.85 12.03
C THR A 6 16.74 -8.50 11.89
N ALA A 7 15.96 -8.29 10.83
CA ALA A 7 15.30 -7.01 10.60
C ALA A 7 14.02 -7.20 9.79
N LEU A 8 13.04 -6.35 10.05
CA LEU A 8 11.81 -6.25 9.29
C LEU A 8 11.72 -4.84 8.71
N ILE A 9 11.64 -4.75 7.39
CA ILE A 9 11.62 -3.48 6.66
C ILE A 9 10.27 -3.34 5.98
N LYS A 10 9.62 -2.19 6.16
CA LYS A 10 8.35 -1.87 5.53
C LYS A 10 8.53 -0.67 4.61
N LEU A 11 8.22 -0.84 3.33
CA LEU A 11 8.34 0.20 2.32
C LEU A 11 7.05 0.29 1.51
N ALA A 12 6.75 1.48 1.00
CA ALA A 12 5.67 1.70 0.05
C ALA A 12 6.29 2.23 -1.24
N LEU A 13 6.21 1.45 -2.29
CA LEU A 13 6.88 1.74 -3.56
C LEU A 13 5.86 1.74 -4.71
N PRO A 14 6.08 2.59 -5.73
CA PRO A 14 5.29 2.51 -6.96
C PRO A 14 5.46 1.14 -7.61
N ALA A 15 4.36 0.52 -8.02
CA ALA A 15 4.37 -0.78 -8.67
C ALA A 15 5.17 -0.74 -9.97
N ALA A 16 5.98 -1.76 -10.22
CA ALA A 16 6.84 -1.91 -11.40
C ALA A 16 7.87 -0.78 -11.59
N LYS A 17 8.12 0.04 -10.57
CA LYS A 17 9.05 1.18 -10.62
C LYS A 17 10.05 1.21 -9.46
N ALA A 18 10.29 0.07 -8.83
CA ALA A 18 11.33 0.00 -7.78
C ALA A 18 12.72 0.18 -8.39
N THR A 19 13.50 1.08 -7.79
CA THR A 19 14.85 1.39 -8.22
C THR A 19 15.79 1.38 -7.01
N PRO A 20 17.12 1.22 -7.20
CA PRO A 20 18.08 1.30 -6.12
C PRO A 20 18.20 2.69 -5.46
N ALA A 21 17.57 3.69 -6.06
CA ALA A 21 17.53 5.05 -5.50
C ALA A 21 16.75 5.10 -4.18
N PRO A 22 16.94 6.09 -3.30
CA PRO A 22 16.13 6.24 -2.10
C PRO A 22 14.62 6.20 -2.41
N PRO A 23 13.78 5.58 -1.54
CA PRO A 23 14.12 5.07 -0.20
C PRO A 23 14.64 3.63 -0.15
N VAL A 24 14.68 2.91 -1.26
CA VAL A 24 15.03 1.46 -1.30
C VAL A 24 16.50 1.21 -0.95
N GLY A 25 17.41 1.95 -1.58
CA GLY A 25 18.85 1.77 -1.40
C GLY A 25 19.27 1.85 0.07
N PRO A 26 19.03 2.96 0.76
CA PRO A 26 19.40 3.11 2.17
C PRO A 26 18.74 2.10 3.08
N ALA A 27 17.46 1.80 2.87
CA ALA A 27 16.70 0.87 3.71
C ALA A 27 17.24 -0.55 3.64
N LEU A 28 17.57 -1.04 2.46
CA LEU A 28 18.08 -2.40 2.24
C LEU A 28 19.60 -2.47 2.42
N GLY A 29 20.32 -1.44 2.04
CA GLY A 29 21.78 -1.40 2.11
C GLY A 29 22.32 -1.54 3.53
N GLN A 30 21.64 -0.98 4.52
CA GLN A 30 22.00 -1.12 5.94
C GLN A 30 22.04 -2.57 6.42
N HIS A 31 21.25 -3.42 5.81
CA HIS A 31 21.11 -4.84 6.19
C HIS A 31 21.87 -5.79 5.24
N GLY A 32 22.61 -5.24 4.27
CA GLY A 32 23.40 -6.03 3.34
C GLY A 32 22.59 -6.85 2.34
N VAL A 33 21.35 -6.45 2.07
CA VAL A 33 20.47 -7.12 1.11
C VAL A 33 20.84 -6.74 -0.32
N ASN A 34 20.73 -7.69 -1.26
CA ASN A 34 20.95 -7.41 -2.68
C ASN A 34 19.80 -6.56 -3.25
N ILE A 35 20.04 -5.27 -3.37
CA ILE A 35 19.05 -4.28 -3.81
C ILE A 35 18.59 -4.54 -5.25
N ALA A 36 19.53 -4.87 -6.14
CA ALA A 36 19.22 -5.10 -7.55
C ALA A 36 18.29 -6.30 -7.74
N ALA A 37 18.57 -7.40 -7.06
CA ALA A 37 17.74 -8.59 -7.08
C ALA A 37 16.33 -8.29 -6.53
N PHE A 38 16.24 -7.58 -5.42
CA PHE A 38 14.96 -7.18 -4.83
C PHE A 38 14.13 -6.33 -5.81
N CYS A 39 14.73 -5.31 -6.40
CA CYS A 39 14.03 -4.44 -7.36
C CYS A 39 13.49 -5.24 -8.55
N LYS A 40 14.29 -6.15 -9.08
CA LYS A 40 13.90 -7.00 -10.21
C LYS A 40 12.71 -7.89 -9.85
N GLU A 41 12.76 -8.57 -8.72
CA GLU A 41 11.68 -9.45 -8.25
C GLU A 41 10.40 -8.64 -7.93
N TYR A 42 10.53 -7.52 -7.25
CA TYR A 42 9.42 -6.64 -6.92
C TYR A 42 8.72 -6.14 -8.20
N ASN A 43 9.50 -5.63 -9.15
CA ASN A 43 8.95 -5.14 -10.41
C ASN A 43 8.24 -6.25 -11.20
N ALA A 44 8.81 -7.45 -11.22
CA ALA A 44 8.18 -8.61 -11.88
C ALA A 44 6.84 -8.98 -11.24
N LYS A 45 6.77 -8.96 -9.91
CA LYS A 45 5.55 -9.32 -9.17
C LYS A 45 4.47 -8.23 -9.18
N THR A 46 4.85 -6.99 -9.40
CA THR A 46 3.92 -5.85 -9.38
C THR A 46 3.62 -5.27 -10.75
N ASN A 47 4.12 -5.88 -11.81
CA ASN A 47 3.96 -5.39 -13.18
C ASN A 47 2.50 -5.24 -13.60
N ASP A 48 1.64 -6.16 -13.16
CA ASP A 48 0.20 -6.14 -13.43
C ASP A 48 -0.57 -5.04 -12.64
N LYS A 49 0.08 -4.46 -11.65
CA LYS A 49 -0.48 -3.43 -10.76
C LYS A 49 0.16 -2.06 -10.99
N ALA A 50 0.78 -1.84 -12.16
CA ALA A 50 1.44 -0.59 -12.49
C ALA A 50 0.49 0.61 -12.31
N GLY A 51 1.02 1.71 -11.78
CA GLY A 51 0.25 2.92 -11.47
C GLY A 51 -0.28 2.99 -10.05
N LEU A 52 -0.15 1.92 -9.26
CA LEU A 52 -0.52 1.89 -7.84
C LEU A 52 0.74 1.89 -6.98
N ILE A 53 0.58 2.34 -5.74
CA ILE A 53 1.63 2.19 -4.72
C ILE A 53 1.37 0.88 -4.00
N ILE A 54 2.34 -0.04 -4.03
CA ILE A 54 2.24 -1.35 -3.39
C ILE A 54 3.16 -1.38 -2.18
N PRO A 55 2.61 -1.48 -0.95
CA PRO A 55 3.43 -1.67 0.23
C PRO A 55 4.09 -3.05 0.19
N VAL A 56 5.32 -3.11 0.65
CA VAL A 56 6.08 -4.36 0.76
C VAL A 56 6.66 -4.49 2.16
N GLU A 57 6.57 -5.68 2.71
CA GLU A 57 7.16 -6.03 4.00
C GLU A 57 8.28 -7.03 3.75
N ILE A 58 9.51 -6.63 4.06
CA ILE A 58 10.73 -7.40 3.75
C ILE A 58 11.28 -7.93 5.07
N SER A 59 11.45 -9.24 5.15
CA SER A 59 12.12 -9.90 6.28
C SER A 59 13.55 -10.24 5.89
N VAL A 60 14.52 -9.71 6.64
CA VAL A 60 15.95 -9.96 6.44
C VAL A 60 16.43 -10.96 7.48
N TYR A 61 17.15 -11.97 7.03
CA TYR A 61 17.67 -13.05 7.87
C TYR A 61 19.16 -12.88 8.20
N GLU A 62 19.66 -13.63 9.17
CA GLU A 62 21.06 -13.56 9.62
C GLU A 62 22.07 -13.81 8.50
N ASP A 63 21.72 -14.65 7.52
CA ASP A 63 22.56 -14.97 6.36
C ASP A 63 22.47 -13.93 5.24
N ARG A 64 21.85 -12.77 5.50
CA ARG A 64 21.59 -11.69 4.52
C ARG A 64 20.63 -12.07 3.40
N SER A 65 20.00 -13.23 3.49
CA SER A 65 18.88 -13.57 2.61
C SER A 65 17.64 -12.77 3.03
N TYR A 66 16.68 -12.66 2.14
CA TYR A 66 15.45 -11.93 2.40
C TYR A 66 14.25 -12.67 1.82
N THR A 67 13.11 -12.42 2.43
CA THR A 67 11.81 -12.75 1.85
C THR A 67 10.93 -11.51 1.93
N PHE A 68 9.99 -11.37 1.01
CA PHE A 68 9.08 -10.22 1.05
C PHE A 68 7.65 -10.64 0.73
N VAL A 69 6.73 -9.90 1.32
CA VAL A 69 5.29 -10.07 1.12
C VAL A 69 4.74 -8.76 0.60
N LEU A 70 3.96 -8.81 -0.47
CA LEU A 70 3.27 -7.66 -1.01
C LEU A 70 1.92 -7.50 -0.29
N LYS A 71 1.61 -6.29 0.11
CA LYS A 71 0.33 -5.93 0.71
C LYS A 71 -0.57 -5.28 -0.33
N THR A 72 -1.84 -5.08 0.01
CA THR A 72 -2.76 -4.33 -0.85
C THR A 72 -2.37 -2.85 -0.88
N PRO A 73 -2.72 -2.10 -1.94
CA PRO A 73 -2.45 -0.67 -1.99
C PRO A 73 -3.04 0.06 -0.78
N PRO A 74 -2.39 1.15 -0.28
CA PRO A 74 -2.95 1.93 0.82
C PRO A 74 -4.35 2.45 0.47
N ALA A 75 -5.26 2.43 1.45
CA ALA A 75 -6.63 2.91 1.26
C ALA A 75 -6.68 4.36 0.76
N SER A 76 -5.76 5.19 1.24
CA SER A 76 -5.66 6.59 0.79
C SER A 76 -5.36 6.73 -0.69
N VAL A 77 -4.51 5.87 -1.25
CA VAL A 77 -4.18 5.87 -2.68
C VAL A 77 -5.39 5.42 -3.51
N LEU A 78 -6.07 4.35 -3.08
CA LEU A 78 -7.26 3.84 -3.75
C LEU A 78 -8.39 4.88 -3.74
N LEU A 79 -8.60 5.55 -2.60
CA LEU A 79 -9.61 6.59 -2.47
C LEU A 79 -9.30 7.82 -3.33
N ALA A 80 -8.05 8.25 -3.35
CA ALA A 80 -7.62 9.38 -4.19
C ALA A 80 -7.83 9.09 -5.67
N ASN A 81 -7.50 7.88 -6.11
CA ASN A 81 -7.71 7.45 -7.50
C ASN A 81 -9.20 7.39 -7.86
N ALA A 82 -10.03 6.84 -6.97
CA ALA A 82 -11.48 6.75 -7.20
C ALA A 82 -12.14 8.12 -7.26
N ALA A 83 -11.72 9.05 -6.38
CA ALA A 83 -12.21 10.43 -6.34
C ALA A 83 -11.56 11.33 -7.39
N LYS A 84 -10.55 10.83 -8.12
CA LYS A 84 -9.77 11.58 -9.13
C LYS A 84 -9.10 12.84 -8.56
N ILE A 85 -8.58 12.74 -7.34
CA ILE A 85 -7.85 13.82 -6.67
C ILE A 85 -6.38 13.45 -6.51
N LYS A 86 -5.51 14.45 -6.42
CA LYS A 86 -4.06 14.23 -6.23
C LYS A 86 -3.69 14.09 -4.75
N LYS A 87 -4.42 14.79 -3.88
CA LYS A 87 -4.10 14.85 -2.45
C LYS A 87 -5.39 15.06 -1.64
N GLY A 88 -5.43 14.45 -0.46
CA GLY A 88 -6.50 14.66 0.50
C GLY A 88 -6.51 16.08 1.07
N SER A 89 -7.61 16.44 1.73
CA SER A 89 -7.76 17.77 2.36
C SER A 89 -6.84 17.90 3.58
N SER A 90 -6.26 19.08 3.75
CA SER A 90 -5.55 19.45 4.99
C SER A 90 -6.51 19.79 6.14
N THR A 91 -7.76 20.11 5.80
CA THR A 91 -8.84 20.43 6.77
C THR A 91 -10.10 19.65 6.40
N PRO A 92 -10.10 18.31 6.55
CA PRO A 92 -11.14 17.45 5.98
C PRO A 92 -12.53 17.66 6.57
N ASN A 93 -12.63 18.17 7.78
CA ASN A 93 -13.90 18.48 8.43
C ASN A 93 -14.51 19.82 7.97
N LYS A 94 -13.74 20.64 7.25
CA LYS A 94 -14.17 21.94 6.74
C LYS A 94 -14.21 22.00 5.23
N VAL A 95 -13.26 21.34 4.56
CA VAL A 95 -13.11 21.37 3.10
C VAL A 95 -13.18 19.95 2.55
N SER A 96 -14.19 19.70 1.71
CA SER A 96 -14.28 18.45 0.93
C SER A 96 -13.53 18.63 -0.39
N VAL A 97 -12.69 17.66 -0.74
CA VAL A 97 -11.88 17.71 -1.97
C VAL A 97 -12.39 16.79 -3.08
N GLY A 98 -13.35 15.92 -2.77
CA GLY A 98 -13.93 15.02 -3.75
C GLY A 98 -15.02 14.16 -3.17
N SER A 99 -15.58 13.29 -4.00
CA SER A 99 -16.61 12.34 -3.59
C SER A 99 -16.43 11.03 -4.34
N ILE A 100 -16.91 9.96 -3.73
CA ILE A 100 -17.00 8.63 -4.34
C ILE A 100 -18.40 8.06 -4.12
N THR A 101 -18.81 7.13 -4.98
CA THR A 101 -20.08 6.43 -4.82
C THR A 101 -19.92 5.23 -3.88
N LYS A 102 -21.04 4.72 -3.37
CA LYS A 102 -21.04 3.49 -2.57
C LYS A 102 -20.48 2.30 -3.35
N ALA A 103 -20.72 2.21 -4.66
CA ALA A 103 -20.18 1.17 -5.51
C ALA A 103 -18.64 1.23 -5.55
N GLN A 104 -18.08 2.42 -5.70
CA GLN A 104 -16.62 2.62 -5.66
C GLN A 104 -16.05 2.28 -4.27
N LEU A 105 -16.75 2.64 -3.20
CA LEU A 105 -16.37 2.28 -1.84
C LEU A 105 -16.32 0.76 -1.65
N GLU A 106 -17.31 0.04 -2.17
CA GLU A 106 -17.37 -1.42 -2.13
C GLU A 106 -16.20 -2.05 -2.90
N GLU A 107 -15.87 -1.54 -4.08
CA GLU A 107 -14.72 -2.02 -4.86
C GLU A 107 -13.41 -1.87 -4.09
N ILE A 108 -13.20 -0.71 -3.45
CA ILE A 108 -12.02 -0.45 -2.62
C ILE A 108 -11.98 -1.40 -1.43
N ALA A 109 -13.12 -1.60 -0.77
CA ALA A 109 -13.24 -2.52 0.36
C ALA A 109 -12.89 -3.96 -0.04
N ASN A 110 -13.33 -4.42 -1.22
CA ASN A 110 -12.98 -5.73 -1.77
C ASN A 110 -11.48 -5.89 -2.00
N ILE A 111 -10.82 -4.87 -2.53
CA ILE A 111 -9.38 -4.86 -2.76
C ILE A 111 -8.61 -4.95 -1.44
N LYS A 112 -9.08 -4.25 -0.41
CA LYS A 112 -8.44 -4.20 0.92
C LYS A 112 -8.76 -5.40 1.80
N LEU A 113 -9.82 -6.14 1.51
CA LEU A 113 -10.34 -7.21 2.39
C LEU A 113 -9.28 -8.21 2.85
N PRO A 114 -8.32 -8.68 2.01
CA PRO A 114 -7.27 -9.60 2.45
C PRO A 114 -6.37 -9.07 3.58
N ASP A 115 -6.22 -7.75 3.69
CA ASP A 115 -5.35 -7.11 4.70
C ASP A 115 -6.14 -6.64 5.93
N LEU A 116 -7.46 -6.76 5.92
CA LEU A 116 -8.31 -6.31 7.01
C LEU A 116 -8.59 -7.44 8.02
N ASN A 117 -8.97 -7.06 9.21
CA ASN A 117 -9.33 -7.98 10.30
C ASN A 117 -10.79 -8.43 10.25
N THR A 118 -11.46 -8.25 9.13
CA THR A 118 -12.84 -8.64 8.91
C THR A 118 -12.99 -9.43 7.61
N THR A 119 -14.00 -10.28 7.56
CA THR A 119 -14.37 -11.02 6.34
C THR A 119 -15.67 -10.48 5.72
N GLU A 120 -16.35 -9.56 6.42
CA GLU A 120 -17.59 -8.95 5.94
C GLU A 120 -17.32 -7.68 5.16
N ILE A 121 -17.88 -7.61 3.95
CA ILE A 121 -17.71 -6.45 3.07
C ILE A 121 -18.32 -5.18 3.67
N SER A 122 -19.43 -5.26 4.37
CA SER A 122 -20.07 -4.12 5.04
C SER A 122 -19.17 -3.50 6.10
N SER A 123 -18.47 -4.32 6.87
CA SER A 123 -17.51 -3.87 7.87
C SER A 123 -16.27 -3.26 7.21
N ALA A 124 -15.78 -3.87 6.13
CA ALA A 124 -14.66 -3.34 5.35
C ALA A 124 -14.99 -1.97 4.75
N MET A 125 -16.21 -1.79 4.23
CA MET A 125 -16.69 -0.51 3.72
C MET A 125 -16.67 0.59 4.78
N LYS A 126 -17.06 0.27 6.02
CA LYS A 126 -17.03 1.22 7.14
C LYS A 126 -15.61 1.65 7.49
N ILE A 127 -14.66 0.72 7.45
CA ILE A 127 -13.25 1.01 7.70
C ILE A 127 -12.71 2.00 6.64
N VAL A 128 -12.97 1.73 5.37
CA VAL A 128 -12.53 2.57 4.25
C VAL A 128 -13.26 3.93 4.29
N GLU A 129 -14.55 3.95 4.63
CA GLU A 129 -15.32 5.17 4.80
C GLU A 129 -14.71 6.12 5.84
N GLY A 130 -14.26 5.57 6.97
CA GLY A 130 -13.57 6.35 8.00
C GLY A 130 -12.31 7.02 7.46
N THR A 131 -11.52 6.32 6.66
CA THR A 131 -10.34 6.87 5.98
C THR A 131 -10.73 7.96 5.00
N ALA A 132 -11.76 7.73 4.19
CA ALA A 132 -12.27 8.72 3.22
C ALA A 132 -12.73 10.01 3.91
N ARG A 133 -13.46 9.88 4.99
CA ARG A 133 -13.93 11.03 5.79
C ARG A 133 -12.76 11.87 6.28
N ASN A 134 -11.71 11.23 6.77
CA ASN A 134 -10.51 11.92 7.26
C ASN A 134 -9.68 12.54 6.13
N MET A 135 -9.89 12.14 4.89
CA MET A 135 -9.25 12.73 3.71
C MET A 135 -10.08 13.87 3.09
N GLY A 136 -11.29 14.11 3.58
CA GLY A 136 -12.21 15.08 2.99
C GLY A 136 -12.93 14.57 1.75
N ILE A 137 -13.09 13.26 1.64
CA ILE A 137 -13.84 12.61 0.55
C ILE A 137 -15.22 12.23 1.06
N SER A 138 -16.26 12.70 0.37
CA SER A 138 -17.65 12.39 0.70
C SER A 138 -18.09 11.11 0.03
N ILE A 139 -18.93 10.36 0.72
CA ILE A 139 -19.55 9.17 0.15
C ILE A 139 -20.96 9.55 -0.30
N VAL A 140 -21.26 9.33 -1.57
CA VAL A 140 -22.57 9.59 -2.17
C VAL A 140 -23.20 8.29 -2.68
N ASP A 141 -24.50 8.32 -2.85
CA ASP A 141 -25.25 7.12 -3.34
C ASP A 141 -25.11 6.92 -4.85
#